data_9cca7e90785443a6ae75b5d70cb4c1a8
#
_entry.id   9cca7e90785443a6ae75b5d70cb4c1a8
#
_cell.length_a   1.000
_cell.length_b   1.000
_cell.length_c   1.000
_cell.angle_alpha   90.00
_cell.angle_beta   90.00
_cell.angle_gamma   90.00
#
_symmetry.space_group_name_H-M   'P 1'
#
loop_
_entity.id
_entity.type
_entity.pdbx_description
1 polymer ?
#
loop_
_entity_poly.entity_id
_entity_poly.type
_entity_poly.pdbx_seq_one_letter_code
_entity_poly.pdbx_strand_id
1 'polypeptide(L)'
;MATTLEIIQDALDRLCIARRPSTLDVTDDTQRQMLALLNETGQDLCLAFQWQALTVPVVTPAADDNNNLSDQGEVATLCPGLSRFVDDCLYLNGRMMPLIGPVDVQGRTFLRAGGMSVLYGFFVEQGHLWITSPTTSEQELRFAYISKNWARDSQGSGIDRLTQETDVPLLDARLLTLGTVWRWLSRNGLPYQQEFLNYDNALRVLQAADTPRGIISASGPHTYNPRRSLLGGVARPWA
;
A
#
# COMPACT_ATOMS: atom_id res chain seq x y z
N MET A 1 7.73 4.43 -18.68
CA MET A 1 7.33 3.33 -17.78
C MET A 1 7.33 2.06 -18.60
N ALA A 2 7.87 0.98 -18.08
CA ALA A 2 7.92 -0.29 -18.82
C ALA A 2 6.53 -0.95 -18.85
N THR A 3 6.18 -1.54 -19.98
CA THR A 3 4.94 -2.31 -20.16
C THR A 3 5.11 -3.74 -19.62
N THR A 4 4.00 -4.44 -19.43
CA THR A 4 4.00 -5.86 -19.06
C THR A 4 4.84 -6.70 -20.03
N LEU A 5 4.69 -6.45 -21.34
CA LEU A 5 5.45 -7.15 -22.36
C LEU A 5 6.97 -6.92 -22.24
N GLU A 6 7.40 -5.66 -22.03
CA GLU A 6 8.81 -5.33 -21.87
C GLU A 6 9.42 -6.04 -20.65
N ILE A 7 8.72 -6.08 -19.53
CA ILE A 7 9.19 -6.76 -18.32
C ILE A 7 9.33 -8.28 -18.53
N ILE A 8 8.37 -8.89 -19.23
CA ILE A 8 8.43 -10.32 -19.55
C ILE A 8 9.58 -10.60 -20.52
N GLN A 9 9.80 -9.75 -21.52
CA GLN A 9 10.91 -9.88 -22.46
C GLN A 9 12.26 -9.74 -21.75
N ASP A 10 12.41 -8.79 -20.85
CA ASP A 10 13.61 -8.62 -20.03
C ASP A 10 13.88 -9.83 -19.12
N ALA A 11 12.81 -10.46 -18.59
CA ALA A 11 12.93 -11.68 -17.82
C ALA A 11 13.38 -12.87 -18.68
N LEU A 12 12.83 -13.02 -19.88
CA LEU A 12 13.23 -14.06 -20.83
C LEU A 12 14.68 -13.92 -21.27
N ASP A 13 15.13 -12.69 -21.56
CA ASP A 13 16.53 -12.42 -21.93
C ASP A 13 17.50 -12.83 -20.81
N ARG A 14 17.17 -12.53 -19.55
CA ARG A 14 18.00 -12.93 -18.40
C ARG A 14 18.07 -14.44 -18.23
N LEU A 15 17.03 -15.14 -18.63
CA LEU A 15 16.98 -16.60 -18.61
C LEU A 15 17.58 -17.25 -19.86
N CYS A 16 18.09 -16.45 -20.81
CA CYS A 16 18.58 -16.91 -22.12
C CYS A 16 17.52 -17.71 -22.90
N ILE A 17 16.24 -17.40 -22.70
CA ILE A 17 15.11 -17.96 -23.44
C ILE A 17 14.83 -17.04 -24.63
N ALA A 18 14.64 -17.62 -25.82
CA ALA A 18 14.36 -16.83 -27.01
C ALA A 18 13.14 -15.93 -26.84
N ARG A 19 13.30 -14.65 -27.16
CA ARG A 19 12.16 -13.69 -27.24
C ARG A 19 11.14 -14.21 -28.23
N ARG A 20 9.90 -14.20 -27.85
CA ARG A 20 8.80 -14.49 -28.75
C ARG A 20 8.15 -13.20 -29.24
N PRO A 21 7.44 -13.22 -30.39
CA PRO A 21 6.94 -11.98 -30.99
C PRO A 21 5.96 -11.23 -30.10
N SER A 22 5.74 -10.02 -30.47
CA SER A 22 5.14 -8.82 -29.87
C SER A 22 3.76 -8.95 -29.20
N THR A 23 3.25 -10.14 -28.92
CA THR A 23 1.95 -10.33 -28.28
C THR A 23 2.07 -11.32 -27.12
N LEU A 24 1.39 -11.04 -26.01
CA LEU A 24 1.20 -12.01 -24.94
C LEU A 24 0.31 -13.15 -25.48
N ASP A 25 0.94 -14.17 -26.02
CA ASP A 25 0.22 -15.36 -26.49
C ASP A 25 -0.11 -16.24 -25.27
N VAL A 26 -1.37 -16.21 -24.86
CA VAL A 26 -1.89 -17.01 -23.73
C VAL A 26 -1.80 -18.51 -24.03
N THR A 27 -1.59 -18.90 -25.29
CA THR A 27 -1.39 -20.29 -25.70
C THR A 27 0.03 -20.79 -25.45
N ASP A 28 1.01 -19.86 -25.28
CA ASP A 28 2.38 -20.21 -24.89
C ASP A 28 2.47 -20.43 -23.37
N ASP A 29 2.73 -21.66 -22.98
CA ASP A 29 2.86 -22.05 -21.57
C ASP A 29 3.95 -21.24 -20.84
N THR A 30 5.05 -20.90 -21.53
CA THR A 30 6.13 -20.11 -20.92
C THR A 30 5.70 -18.70 -20.62
N GLN A 31 5.06 -18.02 -21.57
CA GLN A 31 4.57 -16.64 -21.35
C GLN A 31 3.46 -16.58 -20.30
N ARG A 32 2.55 -17.54 -20.34
CA ARG A 32 1.48 -17.66 -19.34
C ARG A 32 2.06 -17.86 -17.95
N GLN A 33 3.10 -18.70 -17.81
CA GLN A 33 3.79 -18.92 -16.54
C GLN A 33 4.53 -17.65 -16.08
N MET A 34 5.21 -16.95 -16.98
CA MET A 34 5.89 -15.67 -16.66
C MET A 34 4.89 -14.62 -16.21
N LEU A 35 3.76 -14.46 -16.88
CA LEU A 35 2.72 -13.53 -16.48
C LEU A 35 2.14 -13.87 -15.10
N ALA A 36 1.93 -15.15 -14.81
CA ALA A 36 1.46 -15.60 -13.50
C ALA A 36 2.46 -15.26 -12.39
N LEU A 37 3.77 -15.50 -12.62
CA LEU A 37 4.83 -15.17 -11.68
C LEU A 37 5.04 -13.67 -11.50
N LEU A 38 4.87 -12.90 -12.57
CA LEU A 38 4.92 -11.44 -12.52
C LEU A 38 3.77 -10.88 -11.65
N ASN A 39 2.57 -11.40 -11.83
CA ASN A 39 1.42 -11.04 -11.00
C ASN A 39 1.62 -11.41 -9.52
N GLU A 40 2.13 -12.62 -9.25
CA GLU A 40 2.48 -13.06 -7.89
C GLU A 40 3.51 -12.11 -7.26
N THR A 41 4.55 -11.74 -8.03
CA THR A 41 5.56 -10.78 -7.56
C THR A 41 4.97 -9.42 -7.24
N GLY A 42 4.12 -8.88 -8.10
CA GLY A 42 3.48 -7.58 -7.89
C GLY A 42 2.58 -7.56 -6.66
N GLN A 43 1.78 -8.61 -6.46
CA GLN A 43 0.92 -8.75 -5.28
C GLN A 43 1.73 -8.84 -3.99
N ASP A 44 2.79 -9.65 -3.96
CA ASP A 44 3.66 -9.77 -2.79
C ASP A 44 4.33 -8.43 -2.44
N LEU A 45 4.80 -7.68 -3.44
CA LEU A 45 5.39 -6.38 -3.25
C LEU A 45 4.40 -5.35 -2.68
N CYS A 46 3.14 -5.37 -3.11
CA CYS A 46 2.08 -4.52 -2.57
C CYS A 46 1.85 -4.78 -1.08
N LEU A 47 1.93 -6.04 -0.66
CA LEU A 47 1.72 -6.43 0.74
C LEU A 47 2.95 -6.18 1.61
N ALA A 48 4.15 -6.29 1.04
CA ALA A 48 5.41 -6.24 1.78
C ALA A 48 5.77 -4.85 2.31
N PHE A 49 5.35 -3.78 1.62
CA PHE A 49 5.79 -2.42 1.94
C PHE A 49 4.73 -1.35 1.64
N GLN A 50 4.87 -0.17 2.24
CA GLN A 50 4.01 1.00 1.98
C GLN A 50 4.64 1.86 0.89
N TRP A 51 4.48 1.44 -0.37
CA TRP A 51 5.03 2.18 -1.51
C TRP A 51 4.33 3.52 -1.69
N GLN A 52 5.09 4.60 -1.84
CA GLN A 52 4.52 5.92 -2.14
C GLN A 52 3.74 5.91 -3.46
N ALA A 53 4.20 5.14 -4.44
CA ALA A 53 3.52 4.96 -5.73
C ALA A 53 2.11 4.35 -5.62
N LEU A 54 1.83 3.61 -4.53
CA LEU A 54 0.52 2.98 -4.25
C LEU A 54 -0.29 3.76 -3.21
N THR A 55 0.25 4.85 -2.68
CA THR A 55 -0.43 5.69 -1.70
C THR A 55 -1.38 6.66 -2.40
N VAL A 56 -2.66 6.55 -2.10
CA VAL A 56 -3.71 7.38 -2.68
C VAL A 56 -4.23 8.35 -1.62
N PRO A 57 -4.04 9.66 -1.80
CA PRO A 57 -4.64 10.66 -0.93
C PRO A 57 -6.12 10.83 -1.24
N VAL A 58 -6.94 10.98 -0.20
CA VAL A 58 -8.38 11.22 -0.30
C VAL A 58 -8.73 12.48 0.46
N VAL A 59 -9.56 13.31 -0.16
CA VAL A 59 -10.22 14.45 0.48
C VAL A 59 -11.71 14.33 0.16
N THR A 60 -12.54 14.19 1.17
CA THR A 60 -13.99 14.04 1.04
C THR A 60 -14.71 14.84 2.11
N PRO A 61 -15.89 15.41 1.85
CA PRO A 61 -16.71 15.99 2.91
C PRO A 61 -17.06 14.90 3.92
N ALA A 62 -17.07 15.27 5.20
CA ALA A 62 -17.54 14.38 6.25
C ALA A 62 -19.06 14.20 6.15
N ALA A 63 -19.57 13.07 6.57
CA ALA A 63 -21.02 12.89 6.73
C ALA A 63 -21.54 13.78 7.86
N ASP A 64 -22.77 14.28 7.71
CA ASP A 64 -23.42 15.07 8.75
C ASP A 64 -24.04 14.11 9.78
N ASP A 65 -23.35 13.91 10.88
CA ASP A 65 -23.79 13.02 11.96
C ASP A 65 -23.39 13.59 13.32
N ASN A 66 -24.38 14.00 14.09
CA ASN A 66 -24.19 14.58 15.43
C ASN A 66 -23.93 13.52 16.52
N ASN A 67 -23.90 12.24 16.18
CA ASN A 67 -23.59 11.18 17.13
C ASN A 67 -22.11 11.15 17.47
N ASN A 68 -21.79 10.65 18.66
CA ASN A 68 -20.40 10.43 19.06
C ASN A 68 -19.70 9.33 18.24
N LEU A 69 -20.45 8.60 17.44
CA LEU A 69 -19.99 7.59 16.52
C LEU A 69 -20.67 7.85 15.17
N SER A 70 -19.92 8.46 14.24
CA SER A 70 -20.46 8.87 12.95
C SER A 70 -20.02 7.91 11.84
N ASP A 71 -20.99 7.49 11.02
CA ASP A 71 -20.76 6.68 9.81
C ASP A 71 -20.41 7.61 8.64
N GLN A 72 -19.23 7.42 8.09
CA GLN A 72 -18.72 8.21 6.95
C GLN A 72 -19.05 7.58 5.59
N GLY A 73 -19.69 6.42 5.58
CA GLY A 73 -20.10 5.69 4.37
C GLY A 73 -19.23 4.50 4.02
N GLU A 74 -19.59 3.90 2.89
CA GLU A 74 -18.91 2.68 2.39
C GLU A 74 -17.46 2.95 2.01
N VAL A 75 -16.57 2.13 2.56
CA VAL A 75 -15.13 2.15 2.25
C VAL A 75 -14.87 1.86 0.77
N ALA A 76 -15.65 0.98 0.15
CA ALA A 76 -15.51 0.67 -1.27
C ALA A 76 -15.71 1.89 -2.17
N THR A 77 -16.60 2.80 -1.77
CA THR A 77 -16.88 4.06 -2.49
C THR A 77 -15.84 5.13 -2.18
N LEU A 78 -15.45 5.26 -0.90
CA LEU A 78 -14.47 6.25 -0.45
C LEU A 78 -13.03 5.90 -0.90
N CYS A 79 -12.70 4.62 -0.93
CA CYS A 79 -11.35 4.10 -1.16
C CYS A 79 -11.36 2.98 -2.21
N PRO A 80 -11.57 3.28 -3.50
CA PRO A 80 -11.57 2.26 -4.53
C PRO A 80 -10.26 1.49 -4.56
N GLY A 81 -10.35 0.16 -4.46
CA GLY A 81 -9.16 -0.70 -4.46
C GLY A 81 -8.31 -0.60 -3.18
N LEU A 82 -8.94 -0.31 -2.04
CA LEU A 82 -8.27 -0.32 -0.74
C LEU A 82 -7.56 -1.66 -0.47
N SER A 83 -6.29 -1.61 -0.09
CA SER A 83 -5.55 -2.68 0.56
C SER A 83 -5.53 -2.48 2.07
N ARG A 84 -5.04 -1.33 2.51
CA ARG A 84 -4.98 -0.95 3.94
C ARG A 84 -4.94 0.57 4.10
N PHE A 85 -5.41 1.06 5.24
CA PHE A 85 -5.19 2.45 5.62
C PHE A 85 -3.74 2.68 6.03
N VAL A 86 -3.26 3.90 5.83
CA VAL A 86 -2.04 4.37 6.48
C VAL A 86 -2.37 4.68 7.93
N ASP A 87 -1.58 4.19 8.87
CA ASP A 87 -1.83 4.41 10.31
C ASP A 87 -1.77 5.89 10.66
N ASP A 88 -2.69 6.33 11.53
CA ASP A 88 -2.75 7.68 12.10
C ASP A 88 -2.71 8.82 11.06
N CYS A 89 -3.20 8.58 9.85
CA CYS A 89 -3.18 9.57 8.78
C CYS A 89 -4.55 10.18 8.45
N LEU A 90 -5.58 9.89 9.21
CA LEU A 90 -6.91 10.45 9.01
C LEU A 90 -7.08 11.74 9.82
N TYR A 91 -7.32 12.84 9.12
CA TYR A 91 -7.52 14.16 9.69
C TYR A 91 -8.93 14.65 9.39
N LEU A 92 -9.55 15.25 10.42
CA LEU A 92 -10.78 16.00 10.29
C LEU A 92 -10.43 17.49 10.27
N ASN A 93 -10.90 18.23 9.25
CA ASN A 93 -10.63 19.67 9.14
C ASN A 93 -11.11 20.41 10.41
N GLY A 94 -10.27 21.33 10.89
CA GLY A 94 -10.50 22.03 12.17
C GLY A 94 -9.88 21.33 13.40
N ARG A 95 -9.30 20.15 13.25
CA ARG A 95 -8.54 19.47 14.31
C ARG A 95 -7.05 19.46 14.02
N MET A 96 -6.24 19.71 15.04
CA MET A 96 -4.77 19.72 14.91
C MET A 96 -4.16 18.33 14.95
N MET A 97 -4.88 17.33 15.46
CA MET A 97 -4.35 15.97 15.66
C MET A 97 -5.05 14.97 14.75
N PRO A 98 -4.31 13.99 14.22
CA PRO A 98 -4.93 12.91 13.46
C PRO A 98 -5.83 12.06 14.35
N LEU A 99 -6.83 11.44 13.75
CA LEU A 99 -7.61 10.40 14.40
C LEU A 99 -6.77 9.13 14.52
N ILE A 100 -6.79 8.52 15.70
CA ILE A 100 -6.03 7.29 15.98
C ILE A 100 -6.71 6.12 15.27
N GLY A 101 -5.96 5.33 14.53
CA GLY A 101 -6.53 4.15 13.90
C GLY A 101 -5.78 3.66 12.66
N PRO A 102 -6.32 2.60 12.06
CA PRO A 102 -7.60 1.94 12.40
C PRO A 102 -7.57 1.20 13.76
N VAL A 103 -8.62 1.41 14.56
CA VAL A 103 -8.72 0.84 15.91
C VAL A 103 -9.15 -0.62 15.85
N ASP A 104 -8.53 -1.47 16.66
CA ASP A 104 -8.83 -2.90 16.77
C ASP A 104 -10.22 -3.18 17.41
N VAL A 105 -10.62 -4.44 17.47
CA VAL A 105 -11.93 -4.86 18.01
C VAL A 105 -12.10 -4.48 19.48
N GLN A 106 -11.03 -4.56 20.28
CA GLN A 106 -11.08 -4.21 21.71
C GLN A 106 -11.26 -2.72 21.89
N GLY A 107 -10.50 -1.91 21.14
CA GLY A 107 -10.63 -0.45 21.13
C GLY A 107 -12.00 0.02 20.66
N ARG A 108 -12.59 -0.62 19.64
CA ARG A 108 -13.97 -0.33 19.19
C ARG A 108 -15.01 -0.56 20.28
N THR A 109 -14.91 -1.70 20.97
CA THR A 109 -15.84 -2.03 22.08
C THR A 109 -15.72 -1.01 23.20
N PHE A 110 -14.50 -0.59 23.52
CA PHE A 110 -14.22 0.45 24.53
C PHE A 110 -14.80 1.82 24.12
N LEU A 111 -14.59 2.22 22.87
CA LEU A 111 -15.12 3.48 22.34
C LEU A 111 -16.66 3.49 22.32
N ARG A 112 -17.32 2.38 21.98
CA ARG A 112 -18.78 2.23 22.03
C ARG A 112 -19.35 2.23 23.45
N ALA A 113 -18.62 1.69 24.41
CA ALA A 113 -19.05 1.67 25.81
C ALA A 113 -19.05 3.04 26.50
N GLY A 114 -18.73 4.11 25.76
CA GLY A 114 -18.65 5.46 26.31
C GLY A 114 -17.41 5.72 27.14
N GLY A 115 -16.42 4.86 27.02
CA GLY A 115 -15.12 5.00 27.67
C GLY A 115 -14.32 6.15 27.05
N MET A 116 -14.33 7.30 27.68
CA MET A 116 -13.54 8.50 27.37
C MET A 116 -13.87 9.21 26.05
N SER A 117 -14.60 10.30 26.17
CA SER A 117 -14.84 11.29 25.09
C SER A 117 -13.58 12.02 24.59
N VAL A 118 -12.38 11.57 24.95
CA VAL A 118 -11.11 12.25 24.68
C VAL A 118 -10.31 11.56 23.56
N LEU A 119 -10.55 10.29 23.27
CA LEU A 119 -9.84 9.56 22.21
C LEU A 119 -10.66 9.59 20.92
N TYR A 120 -10.22 10.41 20.00
CA TYR A 120 -10.77 10.45 18.65
C TYR A 120 -10.08 9.41 17.79
N GLY A 121 -10.84 8.44 17.31
CA GLY A 121 -10.34 7.34 16.51
C GLY A 121 -11.23 7.06 15.31
N PHE A 122 -10.73 6.20 14.42
CA PHE A 122 -11.50 5.67 13.32
C PHE A 122 -11.32 4.15 13.22
N PHE A 123 -12.29 3.48 12.66
CA PHE A 123 -12.25 2.05 12.39
C PHE A 123 -13.16 1.69 11.21
N VAL A 124 -12.95 0.51 10.66
CA VAL A 124 -13.82 -0.06 9.62
C VAL A 124 -14.62 -1.20 10.22
N GLU A 125 -15.93 -1.15 10.01
CA GLU A 125 -16.83 -2.20 10.43
C GLU A 125 -17.91 -2.43 9.37
N GLN A 126 -18.11 -3.71 9.00
CA GLN A 126 -19.07 -4.10 7.96
C GLN A 126 -18.91 -3.36 6.63
N GLY A 127 -17.68 -2.95 6.30
CA GLY A 127 -17.38 -2.21 5.07
C GLY A 127 -17.61 -0.70 5.15
N HIS A 128 -18.02 -0.15 6.30
CA HIS A 128 -18.21 1.28 6.53
C HIS A 128 -17.06 1.87 7.34
N LEU A 129 -16.74 3.13 7.06
CA LEU A 129 -15.77 3.92 7.81
C LEU A 129 -16.48 4.65 8.95
N TRP A 130 -16.10 4.36 10.18
CA TRP A 130 -16.63 4.97 11.39
C TRP A 130 -15.61 5.88 12.05
N ILE A 131 -16.10 7.02 12.54
CA ILE A 131 -15.31 7.99 13.32
C ILE A 131 -15.93 8.19 14.68
N THR A 132 -15.10 8.20 15.73
CA THR A 132 -15.54 8.45 17.12
C THR A 132 -15.59 9.95 17.43
N SER A 133 -16.37 10.67 16.70
CA SER A 133 -16.59 12.12 16.85
C SER A 133 -17.84 12.53 16.08
N PRO A 134 -18.61 13.46 16.61
CA PRO A 134 -19.58 14.16 15.79
C PRO A 134 -18.90 14.83 14.59
N THR A 135 -19.52 14.74 13.44
CA THR A 135 -19.04 15.35 12.21
C THR A 135 -20.14 16.19 11.57
N THR A 136 -19.77 17.22 10.83
CA THR A 136 -20.67 18.04 10.05
C THR A 136 -20.26 18.05 8.60
N SER A 137 -21.18 18.25 7.67
CA SER A 137 -20.91 18.30 6.24
C SER A 137 -19.98 19.46 5.82
N GLU A 138 -19.76 20.45 6.69
CA GLU A 138 -18.78 21.51 6.47
C GLU A 138 -17.33 21.07 6.74
N GLN A 139 -17.16 19.94 7.41
CA GLN A 139 -15.84 19.39 7.69
C GLN A 139 -15.38 18.49 6.56
N GLU A 140 -14.07 18.46 6.32
CA GLU A 140 -13.44 17.59 5.35
C GLU A 140 -12.65 16.51 6.07
N LEU A 141 -12.79 15.29 5.59
CA LEU A 141 -11.92 14.18 5.92
C LEU A 141 -10.76 14.15 4.95
N ARG A 142 -9.55 14.13 5.48
CA ARG A 142 -8.31 14.01 4.71
C ARG A 142 -7.53 12.82 5.21
N PHE A 143 -7.28 11.87 4.34
CA PHE A 143 -6.51 10.68 4.68
C PHE A 143 -5.81 10.10 3.46
N ALA A 144 -4.99 9.10 3.69
CA ALA A 144 -4.38 8.34 2.63
C ALA A 144 -4.56 6.83 2.88
N TYR A 145 -4.64 6.08 1.81
CA TYR A 145 -4.67 4.62 1.87
C TYR A 145 -3.70 4.02 0.87
N ILE A 146 -3.33 2.77 1.10
CA ILE A 146 -2.53 1.97 0.17
C ILE A 146 -3.49 1.22 -0.74
N SER A 147 -3.35 1.44 -2.04
CA SER A 147 -4.14 0.75 -3.05
C SER A 147 -3.58 -0.66 -3.31
N LYS A 148 -4.48 -1.63 -3.54
CA LYS A 148 -4.11 -2.94 -4.09
C LYS A 148 -3.86 -2.90 -5.59
N ASN A 149 -4.30 -1.83 -6.26
CA ASN A 149 -4.13 -1.62 -7.69
C ASN A 149 -2.69 -1.16 -7.96
N TRP A 150 -1.81 -2.11 -8.23
CA TRP A 150 -0.38 -1.86 -8.43
C TRP A 150 0.01 -1.66 -9.90
N ALA A 151 -0.98 -1.69 -10.79
CA ALA A 151 -0.80 -1.42 -12.21
C ALA A 151 -1.94 -0.58 -12.76
N ARG A 152 -1.76 -0.09 -13.98
CA ARG A 152 -2.77 0.63 -14.75
C ARG A 152 -2.99 -0.06 -16.09
N ASP A 153 -4.24 -0.09 -16.52
CA ASP A 153 -4.60 -0.52 -17.85
C ASP A 153 -4.28 0.56 -18.91
N SER A 154 -4.56 0.25 -20.18
CA SER A 154 -4.37 1.19 -21.29
C SER A 154 -5.25 2.44 -21.21
N GLN A 155 -6.30 2.45 -20.38
CA GLN A 155 -7.20 3.57 -20.14
C GLN A 155 -6.77 4.40 -18.91
N GLY A 156 -5.72 3.96 -18.19
CA GLY A 156 -5.24 4.60 -16.97
C GLY A 156 -5.98 4.20 -15.70
N SER A 157 -6.93 3.27 -15.78
CA SER A 157 -7.64 2.74 -14.62
C SER A 157 -6.72 1.81 -13.80
N GLY A 158 -6.82 1.88 -12.47
CA GLY A 158 -6.04 1.03 -11.59
C GLY A 158 -6.52 -0.43 -11.62
N ILE A 159 -5.58 -1.34 -11.80
CA ILE A 159 -5.81 -2.79 -11.81
C ILE A 159 -4.92 -3.50 -10.79
N ASP A 160 -5.41 -4.56 -10.18
CA ASP A 160 -4.69 -5.38 -9.21
C ASP A 160 -4.00 -6.60 -9.84
N ARG A 161 -4.14 -6.76 -11.16
CA ARG A 161 -3.57 -7.86 -11.92
C ARG A 161 -3.30 -7.44 -13.37
N LEU A 162 -2.12 -7.74 -13.88
CA LEU A 162 -1.76 -7.58 -15.28
C LEU A 162 -2.46 -8.66 -16.13
N THR A 163 -3.12 -8.24 -17.18
CA THR A 163 -3.84 -9.13 -18.10
C THR A 163 -3.46 -8.88 -19.55
N GLN A 164 -3.05 -7.65 -19.87
CA GLN A 164 -2.70 -7.24 -21.24
C GLN A 164 -1.23 -6.85 -21.33
N GLU A 165 -0.69 -6.93 -22.53
CA GLU A 165 0.68 -6.54 -22.84
C GLU A 165 0.97 -5.05 -22.61
N THR A 166 -0.07 -4.22 -22.76
CA THR A 166 -0.03 -2.76 -22.63
C THR A 166 -0.20 -2.27 -21.20
N ASP A 167 -0.55 -3.16 -20.27
CA ASP A 167 -0.70 -2.80 -18.87
C ASP A 167 0.64 -2.32 -18.30
N VAL A 168 0.60 -1.28 -17.48
CA VAL A 168 1.79 -0.62 -16.96
C VAL A 168 1.81 -0.72 -15.45
N PRO A 169 2.78 -1.44 -14.85
CA PRO A 169 2.93 -1.48 -13.41
C PRO A 169 3.41 -0.14 -12.84
N LEU A 170 2.95 0.21 -11.65
CA LEU A 170 3.36 1.39 -10.89
C LEU A 170 4.63 1.13 -10.06
N LEU A 171 4.97 -0.13 -9.83
CA LEU A 171 6.15 -0.57 -9.13
C LEU A 171 7.36 -0.59 -10.06
N ASP A 172 8.57 -0.63 -9.48
CA ASP A 172 9.81 -0.66 -10.24
C ASP A 172 9.92 -1.89 -11.14
N ALA A 173 10.11 -1.65 -12.44
CA ALA A 173 10.16 -2.69 -13.46
C ALA A 173 11.32 -3.67 -13.25
N ARG A 174 12.50 -3.16 -12.81
CA ARG A 174 13.67 -4.01 -12.53
C ARG A 174 13.39 -4.96 -11.38
N LEU A 175 12.73 -4.47 -10.33
CA LEU A 175 12.36 -5.31 -9.18
C LEU A 175 11.38 -6.39 -9.58
N LEU A 176 10.38 -6.06 -10.41
CA LEU A 176 9.42 -7.02 -10.96
C LEU A 176 10.11 -8.08 -11.84
N THR A 177 11.03 -7.66 -12.71
CA THR A 177 11.82 -8.58 -13.54
C THR A 177 12.63 -9.56 -12.68
N LEU A 178 13.40 -9.05 -11.70
CA LEU A 178 14.19 -9.90 -10.80
C LEU A 178 13.31 -10.86 -10.01
N GLY A 179 12.17 -10.37 -9.51
CA GLY A 179 11.20 -11.17 -8.78
C GLY A 179 10.62 -12.31 -9.62
N THR A 180 10.34 -12.06 -10.88
CA THR A 180 9.83 -13.06 -11.83
C THR A 180 10.90 -14.10 -12.16
N VAL A 181 12.15 -13.66 -12.42
CA VAL A 181 13.27 -14.53 -12.79
C VAL A 181 13.58 -15.54 -11.69
N TRP A 182 13.80 -15.09 -10.44
CA TRP A 182 14.15 -16.03 -9.36
C TRP A 182 13.03 -17.03 -9.07
N ARG A 183 11.74 -16.60 -9.14
CA ARG A 183 10.61 -17.50 -8.97
C ARG A 183 10.51 -18.53 -10.07
N TRP A 184 10.78 -18.12 -11.31
CA TRP A 184 10.78 -19.04 -12.44
C TRP A 184 11.87 -20.10 -12.28
N LEU A 185 13.10 -19.70 -11.93
CA LEU A 185 14.21 -20.64 -11.67
C LEU A 185 13.86 -21.61 -10.54
N SER A 186 13.30 -21.09 -9.44
CA SER A 186 12.89 -21.91 -8.29
C SER A 186 11.82 -22.93 -8.66
N ARG A 187 10.80 -22.55 -9.43
CA ARG A 187 9.74 -23.47 -9.87
C ARG A 187 10.24 -24.56 -10.83
N ASN A 188 11.24 -24.24 -11.62
CA ASN A 188 11.84 -25.22 -12.54
C ASN A 188 12.98 -26.05 -11.91
N GLY A 189 13.21 -25.94 -10.61
CA GLY A 189 14.24 -26.68 -9.90
C GLY A 189 15.68 -26.27 -10.28
N LEU A 190 15.86 -25.08 -10.85
CA LEU A 190 17.15 -24.52 -11.24
C LEU A 190 17.78 -23.73 -10.10
N PRO A 191 19.12 -23.53 -10.09
CA PRO A 191 19.79 -22.70 -9.11
C PRO A 191 19.26 -21.26 -9.16
N TYR A 192 18.65 -20.78 -8.08
CA TYR A 192 18.01 -19.45 -8.01
C TYR A 192 18.60 -18.54 -6.94
N GLN A 193 19.50 -19.04 -6.09
CA GLN A 193 20.00 -18.35 -4.91
C GLN A 193 20.63 -16.99 -5.24
N GLN A 194 21.39 -16.91 -6.33
CA GLN A 194 22.03 -15.67 -6.75
C GLN A 194 20.99 -14.63 -7.20
N GLU A 195 19.99 -15.05 -7.99
CA GLU A 195 18.94 -14.16 -8.46
C GLU A 195 18.00 -13.71 -7.31
N PHE A 196 17.77 -14.59 -6.33
CA PHE A 196 17.07 -14.21 -5.11
C PHE A 196 17.83 -13.15 -4.30
N LEU A 197 19.16 -13.29 -4.14
CA LEU A 197 19.98 -12.28 -3.47
C LEU A 197 19.98 -10.94 -4.24
N ASN A 198 20.02 -10.98 -5.57
CA ASN A 198 19.91 -9.79 -6.40
C ASN A 198 18.56 -9.08 -6.21
N TYR A 199 17.47 -9.85 -6.15
CA TYR A 199 16.13 -9.37 -5.88
C TYR A 199 16.03 -8.75 -4.47
N ASP A 200 16.48 -9.47 -3.43
CA ASP A 200 16.41 -9.00 -2.04
C ASP A 200 17.22 -7.70 -1.83
N ASN A 201 18.41 -7.61 -2.41
CA ASN A 201 19.22 -6.40 -2.39
C ASN A 201 18.53 -5.22 -3.10
N ALA A 202 17.95 -5.46 -4.29
CA ALA A 202 17.20 -4.42 -5.00
C ALA A 202 15.98 -3.95 -4.21
N LEU A 203 15.25 -4.89 -3.60
CA LEU A 203 14.09 -4.59 -2.74
C LEU A 203 14.49 -3.70 -1.57
N ARG A 204 15.54 -4.05 -0.83
CA ARG A 204 16.03 -3.25 0.32
C ARG A 204 16.45 -1.84 -0.09
N VAL A 205 17.14 -1.69 -1.22
CA VAL A 205 17.57 -0.38 -1.73
C VAL A 205 16.36 0.47 -2.10
N LEU A 206 15.35 -0.08 -2.77
CA LEU A 206 14.15 0.63 -3.15
C LEU A 206 13.28 0.99 -1.93
N GLN A 207 13.14 0.08 -0.97
CA GLN A 207 12.45 0.38 0.29
C GLN A 207 13.13 1.52 1.06
N ALA A 208 14.46 1.52 1.13
CA ALA A 208 15.22 2.59 1.78
C ALA A 208 15.07 3.95 1.05
N ALA A 209 14.97 3.92 -0.29
CA ALA A 209 14.77 5.11 -1.10
C ALA A 209 13.34 5.66 -0.99
N ASP A 210 12.34 4.78 -0.91
CA ASP A 210 10.92 5.12 -0.84
C ASP A 210 10.45 5.47 0.58
N THR A 211 11.23 5.08 1.61
CA THR A 211 10.90 5.43 2.99
C THR A 211 11.00 6.94 3.19
N PRO A 212 9.94 7.61 3.67
CA PRO A 212 9.98 9.05 3.93
C PRO A 212 11.09 9.38 4.91
N ARG A 213 11.97 10.29 4.54
CA ARG A 213 13.00 10.80 5.45
C ARG A 213 12.31 11.64 6.51
N GLY A 214 12.55 11.32 7.79
CA GLY A 214 12.04 12.12 8.90
C GLY A 214 12.50 13.57 8.77
N ILE A 215 11.62 14.51 9.05
CA ILE A 215 11.98 15.93 9.11
C ILE A 215 12.94 16.10 10.27
N ILE A 216 14.19 16.48 9.99
CA ILE A 216 15.17 16.86 11.01
C ILE A 216 14.80 18.27 11.45
N SER A 217 14.27 18.41 12.67
CA SER A 217 14.07 19.73 13.27
C SER A 217 15.41 20.38 13.57
N ALA A 218 15.63 21.60 13.11
CA ALA A 218 16.86 22.37 13.35
C ALA A 218 17.06 22.76 14.83
N SER A 219 16.06 22.54 15.69
CA SER A 219 16.07 22.91 17.12
C SER A 219 16.54 21.79 18.06
N GLY A 220 17.11 20.69 17.57
CA GLY A 220 17.66 19.62 18.42
C GLY A 220 17.51 18.21 17.81
N PRO A 221 18.08 17.18 18.48
CA PRO A 221 18.12 15.80 17.96
C PRO A 221 16.76 15.08 17.99
N HIS A 222 15.65 15.80 17.93
CA HIS A 222 14.33 15.24 17.89
C HIS A 222 13.94 15.00 16.43
N THR A 223 14.13 13.78 15.96
CA THR A 223 13.37 13.28 14.81
C THR A 223 11.89 13.44 15.15
N TYR A 224 11.17 14.27 14.42
CA TYR A 224 9.72 14.30 14.49
C TYR A 224 9.21 12.94 14.02
N ASN A 225 8.96 12.06 14.96
CA ASN A 225 8.24 10.83 14.75
C ASN A 225 6.85 11.08 15.35
N PRO A 226 5.80 11.28 14.52
CA PRO A 226 4.46 11.53 15.04
C PRO A 226 3.97 10.45 15.99
N ARG A 227 4.43 9.21 15.82
CA ARG A 227 4.14 8.10 16.74
C ARG A 227 4.79 8.27 18.12
N ARG A 228 5.93 8.97 18.22
CA ARG A 228 6.60 9.22 19.53
C ARG A 228 6.13 10.48 20.23
N SER A 229 5.66 11.48 19.51
CA SER A 229 5.19 12.73 20.12
C SER A 229 3.80 12.61 20.76
N LEU A 230 2.97 11.67 20.29
CA LEU A 230 1.62 11.45 20.80
C LEU A 230 1.56 10.48 21.98
N LEU A 231 2.49 9.54 22.06
CA LEU A 231 2.65 8.64 23.21
C LEU A 231 3.75 9.21 24.11
N GLY A 232 3.40 10.24 24.88
CA GLY A 232 4.30 10.85 25.87
C GLY A 232 5.08 9.80 26.62
N GLY A 233 6.40 9.83 26.41
CA GLY A 233 7.49 9.11 27.01
C GLY A 233 7.17 8.10 28.11
N VAL A 234 6.89 6.87 27.76
CA VAL A 234 7.22 5.76 28.66
C VAL A 234 8.59 5.23 28.22
N ALA A 235 9.63 5.87 28.77
CA ALA A 235 10.94 5.28 28.77
C ALA A 235 10.83 3.93 29.49
N ARG A 236 11.01 2.83 28.79
CA ARG A 236 11.25 1.55 29.43
C ARG A 236 12.64 1.59 30.02
N PRO A 237 12.79 1.47 31.35
CA PRO A 237 14.12 1.28 31.94
C PRO A 237 14.59 -0.11 31.52
N TRP A 238 15.69 -0.15 30.83
CA TRP A 238 16.44 -1.37 30.62
C TRP A 238 17.24 -1.66 31.87
N ALA A 239 16.92 -2.74 32.52
CA ALA A 239 17.85 -3.46 33.39
C ALA A 239 18.62 -4.48 32.54
#